data_09429a618bbf39fa5a5f97596e4deb49
#
_entry.id   09429a618bbf39fa5a5f97596e4deb49
#
_cell.length_a   1.000
_cell.length_b   1.000
_cell.length_c   1.000
_cell.angle_alpha   90.00
_cell.angle_beta   90.00
_cell.angle_gamma   90.00
#
_symmetry.space_group_name_H-M   'P 1'
#
loop_
_entity.id
_entity.type
_entity.pdbx_description
1 polymer ?
#
loop_
_entity_poly.entity_id
_entity_poly.type
_entity_poly.pdbx_seq_one_letter_code
_entity_poly.pdbx_strand_id
1 'polypeptide(L)'
;MIDIITKYFPALTERQKEQFEALGPLYEDWNAKINVISRKDIGNLYEHHILHSLGIAKMVRFREGTQIMDLGTGGGFPGIPLAILFPDVQFHLVDSIGKKIRVATEVSTAIGLENVTLRHCRAEEEKQPFDFVVSRAVMPLADLVKIVRKNIKSDSHNAYPNGLICLKGGELQHEILPYRNIADTIELCSVFEEEYFKEKKVVYVPIVKR
;
A
#
# COMPACT_ATOMS: atom_id res chain seq x y z
N MET A 1 -16.35 -10.23 -8.43
CA MET A 1 -14.92 -9.84 -8.17
C MET A 1 -14.83 -8.45 -7.56
N ILE A 2 -15.38 -7.41 -8.21
CA ILE A 2 -15.38 -6.06 -7.63
C ILE A 2 -16.32 -5.93 -6.42
N ASP A 3 -17.32 -6.76 -6.30
CA ASP A 3 -18.35 -6.72 -5.24
C ASP A 3 -17.75 -6.67 -3.83
N ILE A 4 -16.63 -7.38 -3.62
CA ILE A 4 -15.93 -7.34 -2.34
C ILE A 4 -15.34 -5.94 -2.05
N ILE A 5 -14.95 -5.18 -3.08
CA ILE A 5 -14.43 -3.83 -2.92
C ILE A 5 -15.59 -2.85 -2.67
N THR A 6 -16.66 -2.92 -3.48
CA THR A 6 -17.83 -2.03 -3.35
C THR A 6 -18.59 -2.25 -2.05
N LYS A 7 -18.58 -3.47 -1.49
CA LYS A 7 -19.11 -3.78 -0.15
C LYS A 7 -18.52 -2.87 0.92
N TYR A 8 -17.21 -2.64 0.89
CA TYR A 8 -16.50 -1.86 1.92
C TYR A 8 -16.22 -0.41 1.53
N PHE A 9 -16.30 -0.10 0.23
CA PHE A 9 -16.08 1.21 -0.34
C PHE A 9 -17.22 1.58 -1.31
N PRO A 10 -18.46 1.81 -0.80
CA PRO A 10 -19.65 2.02 -1.64
C PRO A 10 -19.65 3.35 -2.40
N ALA A 11 -18.81 4.31 -1.99
CA ALA A 11 -18.76 5.65 -2.59
C ALA A 11 -17.77 5.76 -3.78
N LEU A 12 -17.33 4.64 -4.38
CA LEU A 12 -16.48 4.66 -5.55
C LEU A 12 -17.20 5.29 -6.74
N THR A 13 -16.49 6.16 -7.48
CA THR A 13 -16.95 6.66 -8.78
C THR A 13 -16.97 5.55 -9.82
N GLU A 14 -17.71 5.73 -10.93
CA GLU A 14 -17.72 4.73 -12.02
C GLU A 14 -16.30 4.50 -12.58
N ARG A 15 -15.51 5.57 -12.76
CA ARG A 15 -14.10 5.43 -13.19
C ARG A 15 -13.28 4.56 -12.24
N GLN A 16 -13.41 4.73 -10.92
CA GLN A 16 -12.70 3.91 -9.95
C GLN A 16 -13.15 2.44 -10.01
N LYS A 17 -14.45 2.20 -10.20
CA LYS A 17 -14.97 0.84 -10.38
C LYS A 17 -14.37 0.17 -11.62
N GLU A 18 -14.39 0.87 -12.77
CA GLU A 18 -13.78 0.40 -14.03
C GLU A 18 -12.28 0.10 -13.84
N GLN A 19 -11.55 0.97 -13.13
CA GLN A 19 -10.13 0.77 -12.83
C GLN A 19 -9.91 -0.47 -11.96
N PHE A 20 -10.69 -0.66 -10.89
CA PHE A 20 -10.60 -1.87 -10.06
C PHE A 20 -10.97 -3.15 -10.82
N GLU A 21 -12.00 -3.11 -11.67
CA GLU A 21 -12.40 -4.26 -12.50
C GLU A 21 -11.30 -4.66 -13.48
N ALA A 22 -10.64 -3.69 -14.10
CA ALA A 22 -9.56 -3.93 -15.04
C ALA A 22 -8.31 -4.58 -14.39
N LEU A 23 -8.11 -4.46 -13.08
CA LEU A 23 -6.97 -5.07 -12.40
C LEU A 23 -6.95 -6.61 -12.52
N GLY A 24 -8.12 -7.27 -12.49
CA GLY A 24 -8.23 -8.73 -12.57
C GLY A 24 -7.52 -9.29 -13.81
N PRO A 25 -8.03 -9.03 -15.02
CA PRO A 25 -7.46 -9.55 -16.26
C PRO A 25 -6.03 -9.06 -16.50
N LEU A 26 -5.68 -7.82 -16.09
CA LEU A 26 -4.33 -7.29 -16.24
C LEU A 26 -3.31 -8.06 -15.39
N TYR A 27 -3.61 -8.30 -14.10
CA TYR A 27 -2.70 -9.06 -13.26
C TYR A 27 -2.63 -10.55 -13.64
N GLU A 28 -3.72 -11.16 -14.12
CA GLU A 28 -3.70 -12.52 -14.64
C GLU A 28 -2.74 -12.65 -15.84
N ASP A 29 -2.85 -11.74 -16.82
CA ASP A 29 -1.99 -11.72 -18.00
C ASP A 29 -0.52 -11.46 -17.65
N TRP A 30 -0.26 -10.44 -16.82
CA TRP A 30 1.10 -10.11 -16.43
C TRP A 30 1.73 -11.17 -15.52
N ASN A 31 0.97 -11.78 -14.61
CA ASN A 31 1.47 -12.80 -13.71
C ASN A 31 1.82 -14.10 -14.43
N ALA A 32 1.18 -14.38 -15.57
CA ALA A 32 1.57 -15.48 -16.45
C ALA A 32 2.98 -15.28 -17.05
N LYS A 33 3.41 -14.02 -17.25
CA LYS A 33 4.70 -13.64 -17.84
C LYS A 33 5.76 -13.38 -16.75
N ILE A 34 5.38 -12.69 -15.69
CA ILE A 34 6.26 -12.26 -14.58
C ILE A 34 5.52 -12.52 -13.27
N ASN A 35 6.02 -13.46 -12.49
CA ASN A 35 5.41 -13.87 -11.22
C ASN A 35 5.54 -12.77 -10.14
N VAL A 36 4.56 -11.88 -10.02
CA VAL A 36 4.48 -10.82 -8.99
C VAL A 36 3.57 -11.21 -7.83
N ILE A 37 2.64 -12.13 -8.08
CA ILE A 37 1.76 -12.80 -7.11
C ILE A 37 1.99 -14.31 -7.23
N SER A 38 2.00 -15.04 -6.11
CA SER A 38 2.17 -16.49 -6.19
C SER A 38 1.07 -17.11 -7.04
N ARG A 39 1.41 -18.18 -7.80
CA ARG A 39 0.44 -18.87 -8.67
C ARG A 39 -0.75 -19.44 -7.90
N LYS A 40 -0.58 -19.74 -6.62
CA LYS A 40 -1.65 -20.23 -5.74
C LYS A 40 -2.58 -19.12 -5.25
N ASP A 41 -2.12 -17.86 -5.31
CA ASP A 41 -2.81 -16.72 -4.69
C ASP A 41 -3.40 -15.74 -5.72
N ILE A 42 -3.08 -15.90 -7.01
CA ILE A 42 -3.61 -15.01 -8.06
C ILE A 42 -5.15 -15.06 -8.14
N GLY A 43 -5.76 -16.21 -7.86
CA GLY A 43 -7.21 -16.36 -7.77
C GLY A 43 -7.87 -15.55 -6.65
N ASN A 44 -7.08 -15.14 -5.65
CA ASN A 44 -7.51 -14.34 -4.50
C ASN A 44 -7.11 -12.86 -4.63
N LEU A 45 -6.81 -12.39 -5.85
CA LEU A 45 -6.29 -11.04 -6.11
C LEU A 45 -7.10 -9.96 -5.40
N TYR A 46 -8.44 -10.00 -5.51
CA TYR A 46 -9.31 -8.96 -4.97
C TYR A 46 -9.34 -8.93 -3.45
N GLU A 47 -9.33 -10.07 -2.78
CA GLU A 47 -9.34 -10.17 -1.32
C GLU A 47 -7.93 -9.97 -0.74
N HIS A 48 -6.96 -10.80 -1.18
CA HIS A 48 -5.64 -10.88 -0.56
C HIS A 48 -4.69 -9.75 -0.96
N HIS A 49 -4.95 -9.08 -2.09
CA HIS A 49 -4.06 -8.03 -2.58
C HIS A 49 -4.73 -6.67 -2.68
N ILE A 50 -5.89 -6.56 -3.35
CA ILE A 50 -6.55 -5.27 -3.53
C ILE A 50 -7.20 -4.82 -2.22
N LEU A 51 -8.15 -5.58 -1.67
CA LEU A 51 -8.85 -5.21 -0.43
C LEU A 51 -7.88 -5.09 0.76
N HIS A 52 -6.90 -5.99 0.85
CA HIS A 52 -5.84 -5.89 1.85
C HIS A 52 -5.10 -4.55 1.77
N SER A 53 -4.72 -4.11 0.56
CA SER A 53 -4.09 -2.79 0.35
C SER A 53 -4.97 -1.64 0.81
N LEU A 54 -6.27 -1.72 0.51
CA LEU A 54 -7.27 -0.73 0.91
C LEU A 54 -7.54 -0.72 2.43
N GLY A 55 -7.06 -1.71 3.18
CA GLY A 55 -7.07 -1.70 4.64
C GLY A 55 -6.40 -0.46 5.23
N ILE A 56 -5.41 0.12 4.56
CA ILE A 56 -4.77 1.39 4.97
C ILE A 56 -5.81 2.52 5.03
N ALA A 57 -6.76 2.56 4.10
CA ALA A 57 -7.81 3.58 4.05
C ALA A 57 -8.85 3.46 5.18
N LYS A 58 -8.86 2.33 5.91
CA LYS A 58 -9.68 2.19 7.13
C LYS A 58 -9.03 2.86 8.35
N MET A 59 -7.73 3.11 8.29
CA MET A 59 -6.99 3.82 9.34
C MET A 59 -6.81 5.30 9.01
N VAL A 60 -6.38 5.63 7.81
CA VAL A 60 -6.02 7.00 7.42
C VAL A 60 -6.77 7.43 6.16
N ARG A 61 -7.41 8.60 6.24
CA ARG A 61 -7.92 9.32 5.08
C ARG A 61 -6.93 10.42 4.70
N PHE A 62 -6.25 10.24 3.58
CA PHE A 62 -5.28 11.20 3.09
C PHE A 62 -5.96 12.45 2.53
N ARG A 63 -5.36 13.62 2.76
CA ARG A 63 -5.79 14.88 2.16
C ARG A 63 -5.22 15.02 0.75
N GLU A 64 -5.89 15.83 -0.05
CA GLU A 64 -5.40 16.25 -1.38
C GLU A 64 -3.95 16.76 -1.30
N GLY A 65 -3.14 16.42 -2.30
CA GLY A 65 -1.74 16.79 -2.39
C GLY A 65 -0.78 16.01 -1.47
N THR A 66 -1.28 15.06 -0.67
CA THR A 66 -0.43 14.15 0.11
C THR A 66 0.50 13.37 -0.81
N GLN A 67 1.77 13.24 -0.44
CA GLN A 67 2.78 12.49 -1.17
C GLN A 67 3.14 11.21 -0.39
N ILE A 68 2.97 10.07 -1.02
CA ILE A 68 3.15 8.75 -0.40
C ILE A 68 4.19 7.95 -1.18
N MET A 69 5.18 7.38 -0.50
CA MET A 69 6.06 6.38 -1.09
C MET A 69 5.56 4.98 -0.74
N ASP A 70 5.40 4.11 -1.73
CA ASP A 70 5.17 2.67 -1.53
C ASP A 70 6.51 1.94 -1.64
N LEU A 71 7.03 1.51 -0.49
CA LEU A 71 8.33 0.88 -0.38
C LEU A 71 8.24 -0.63 -0.53
N GLY A 72 8.92 -1.17 -1.55
CA GLY A 72 8.84 -2.59 -1.88
C GLY A 72 7.49 -2.94 -2.50
N THR A 73 7.03 -2.10 -3.42
CA THR A 73 5.69 -2.19 -4.03
C THR A 73 5.42 -3.51 -4.73
N GLY A 74 6.46 -4.25 -5.12
CA GLY A 74 6.29 -5.46 -5.89
C GLY A 74 5.60 -5.20 -7.23
N GLY A 75 4.50 -5.88 -7.47
CA GLY A 75 3.64 -5.66 -8.63
C GLY A 75 2.71 -4.44 -8.51
N GLY A 76 2.91 -3.54 -7.52
CA GLY A 76 2.09 -2.35 -7.32
C GLY A 76 1.21 -2.37 -6.08
N PHE A 77 1.53 -3.20 -5.07
CA PHE A 77 0.73 -3.32 -3.84
C PHE A 77 1.51 -2.86 -2.60
N PRO A 78 0.96 -1.94 -1.80
CA PRO A 78 -0.42 -1.43 -1.81
C PRO A 78 -0.66 -0.20 -2.72
N GLY A 79 0.35 0.33 -3.41
CA GLY A 79 0.31 1.63 -4.07
C GLY A 79 -0.78 1.80 -5.14
N ILE A 80 -0.94 0.85 -6.08
CA ILE A 80 -1.93 0.96 -7.16
C ILE A 80 -3.36 0.97 -6.62
N PRO A 81 -3.82 0.05 -5.76
CA PRO A 81 -5.15 0.13 -5.17
C PRO A 81 -5.41 1.44 -4.41
N LEU A 82 -4.42 1.95 -3.68
CA LEU A 82 -4.53 3.22 -2.97
C LEU A 82 -4.60 4.40 -3.93
N ALA A 83 -3.84 4.38 -5.03
CA ALA A 83 -3.87 5.43 -6.05
C ALA A 83 -5.22 5.51 -6.77
N ILE A 84 -5.89 4.38 -7.00
CA ILE A 84 -7.26 4.34 -7.52
C ILE A 84 -8.22 4.98 -6.51
N LEU A 85 -8.10 4.63 -5.21
CA LEU A 85 -9.02 5.12 -4.18
C LEU A 85 -8.83 6.61 -3.88
N PHE A 86 -7.60 7.13 -3.97
CA PHE A 86 -7.22 8.50 -3.64
C PHE A 86 -6.63 9.22 -4.87
N PRO A 87 -7.45 9.65 -5.84
CA PRO A 87 -6.97 10.24 -7.10
C PRO A 87 -6.20 11.56 -6.89
N ASP A 88 -6.48 12.30 -5.80
CA ASP A 88 -5.85 13.59 -5.47
C ASP A 88 -4.57 13.45 -4.63
N VAL A 89 -4.10 12.21 -4.39
CA VAL A 89 -2.89 11.86 -3.64
C VAL A 89 -1.83 11.34 -4.60
N GLN A 90 -0.58 11.77 -4.43
CA GLN A 90 0.54 11.35 -5.27
C GLN A 90 1.26 10.13 -4.70
N PHE A 91 1.41 9.09 -5.50
CA PHE A 91 2.06 7.85 -5.11
C PHE A 91 3.37 7.66 -5.86
N HIS A 92 4.44 7.36 -5.11
CA HIS A 92 5.77 7.03 -5.65
C HIS A 92 6.11 5.57 -5.29
N LEU A 93 6.03 4.68 -6.27
CA LEU A 93 6.19 3.24 -6.08
C LEU A 93 7.66 2.84 -6.32
N VAL A 94 8.27 2.19 -5.35
CA VAL A 94 9.69 1.82 -5.38
C VAL A 94 9.85 0.32 -5.14
N ASP A 95 10.64 -0.34 -5.98
CA ASP A 95 11.08 -1.72 -5.77
C ASP A 95 12.49 -1.93 -6.36
N SER A 96 13.27 -2.81 -5.74
CA SER A 96 14.61 -3.17 -6.19
C SER A 96 14.63 -4.19 -7.35
N ILE A 97 13.47 -4.73 -7.71
CA ILE A 97 13.32 -5.75 -8.76
C ILE A 97 12.67 -5.12 -9.99
N GLY A 98 13.47 -4.79 -11.00
CA GLY A 98 13.02 -4.10 -12.20
C GLY A 98 11.87 -4.79 -12.95
N LYS A 99 11.81 -6.14 -12.94
CA LYS A 99 10.69 -6.88 -13.54
C LYS A 99 9.36 -6.60 -12.85
N LYS A 100 9.36 -6.40 -11.53
CA LYS A 100 8.15 -6.07 -10.77
C LYS A 100 7.70 -4.64 -11.05
N ILE A 101 8.64 -3.68 -11.08
CA ILE A 101 8.36 -2.29 -11.47
C ILE A 101 7.77 -2.24 -12.88
N ARG A 102 8.27 -3.05 -13.81
CA ARG A 102 7.68 -3.13 -15.16
C ARG A 102 6.21 -3.52 -15.11
N VAL A 103 5.85 -4.56 -14.34
CA VAL A 103 4.43 -4.96 -14.20
C VAL A 103 3.60 -3.82 -13.61
N ALA A 104 4.06 -3.21 -12.53
CA ALA A 104 3.35 -2.09 -11.90
C ALA A 104 3.20 -0.90 -12.86
N THR A 105 4.20 -0.61 -13.70
CA THR A 105 4.13 0.44 -14.75
C THR A 105 3.06 0.13 -15.78
N GLU A 106 3.10 -1.06 -16.33
CA GLU A 106 2.16 -1.47 -17.39
C GLU A 106 0.71 -1.50 -16.87
N VAL A 107 0.50 -2.01 -15.65
CA VAL A 107 -0.83 -2.03 -15.03
C VAL A 107 -1.33 -0.60 -14.77
N SER A 108 -0.53 0.26 -14.12
CA SER A 108 -0.93 1.64 -13.82
C SER A 108 -1.23 2.46 -15.08
N THR A 109 -0.43 2.26 -16.13
CA THR A 109 -0.65 2.90 -17.44
C THR A 109 -1.93 2.41 -18.11
N ALA A 110 -2.16 1.09 -18.13
CA ALA A 110 -3.32 0.49 -18.78
C ALA A 110 -4.65 0.95 -18.16
N ILE A 111 -4.69 1.20 -16.84
CA ILE A 111 -5.89 1.73 -16.16
C ILE A 111 -5.92 3.26 -16.09
N GLY A 112 -4.96 3.96 -16.73
CA GLY A 112 -4.93 5.42 -16.83
C GLY A 112 -4.76 6.13 -15.49
N LEU A 113 -3.86 5.66 -14.61
CA LEU A 113 -3.47 6.39 -13.40
C LEU A 113 -2.51 7.52 -13.76
N GLU A 114 -2.84 8.73 -13.30
CA GLU A 114 -2.04 9.94 -13.53
C GLU A 114 -1.27 10.38 -12.26
N ASN A 115 -1.63 9.81 -11.11
CA ASN A 115 -1.10 10.14 -9.80
C ASN A 115 -0.05 9.12 -9.28
N VAL A 116 0.56 8.35 -10.19
CA VAL A 116 1.55 7.32 -9.86
C VAL A 116 2.86 7.58 -10.60
N THR A 117 3.96 7.56 -9.88
CA THR A 117 5.32 7.50 -10.44
C THR A 117 6.00 6.21 -9.95
N LEU A 118 6.85 5.62 -10.78
CA LEU A 118 7.52 4.36 -10.45
C LEU A 118 9.03 4.49 -10.58
N ARG A 119 9.76 3.88 -9.67
CA ARG A 119 11.22 3.90 -9.69
C ARG A 119 11.82 2.53 -9.35
N HIS A 120 12.69 2.04 -10.23
CA HIS A 120 13.51 0.87 -9.96
C HIS A 120 14.77 1.32 -9.21
N CYS A 121 14.79 1.15 -7.89
CA CYS A 121 15.95 1.43 -7.04
C CYS A 121 15.81 0.69 -5.69
N ARG A 122 16.90 0.64 -4.94
CA ARG A 122 16.86 0.21 -3.55
C ARG A 122 16.29 1.33 -2.65
N ALA A 123 15.69 0.94 -1.53
CA ALA A 123 15.11 1.87 -0.55
C ALA A 123 16.11 2.94 -0.07
N GLU A 124 17.36 2.54 0.10
CA GLU A 124 18.44 3.41 0.57
C GLU A 124 18.83 4.49 -0.46
N GLU A 125 18.57 4.25 -1.74
CA GLU A 125 18.89 5.16 -2.85
C GLU A 125 17.80 6.23 -3.05
N GLU A 126 16.57 5.98 -2.54
CA GLU A 126 15.52 7.00 -2.58
C GLU A 126 15.81 8.10 -1.57
N LYS A 127 15.81 9.37 -2.06
CA LYS A 127 16.14 10.55 -1.26
C LYS A 127 14.99 11.54 -1.12
N GLN A 128 13.93 11.35 -1.91
CA GLN A 128 12.80 12.29 -1.87
C GLN A 128 12.06 12.19 -0.53
N PRO A 129 11.56 13.33 -0.01
CA PRO A 129 10.73 13.36 1.19
C PRO A 129 9.25 13.14 0.83
N PHE A 130 8.55 12.39 1.69
CA PHE A 130 7.13 12.05 1.57
C PHE A 130 6.39 12.35 2.88
N ASP A 131 5.08 12.54 2.80
CA ASP A 131 4.25 12.66 3.99
C ASP A 131 4.11 11.31 4.68
N PHE A 132 3.88 10.25 3.91
CA PHE A 132 3.83 8.89 4.42
C PHE A 132 4.70 7.96 3.58
N VAL A 133 5.16 6.90 4.23
CA VAL A 133 5.65 5.71 3.55
C VAL A 133 4.69 4.58 3.87
N VAL A 134 4.20 3.90 2.84
CA VAL A 134 3.43 2.67 2.99
C VAL A 134 4.28 1.48 2.60
N SER A 135 4.03 0.31 3.19
CA SER A 135 4.74 -0.91 2.82
C SER A 135 3.93 -2.14 3.19
N ARG A 136 4.12 -3.24 2.44
CA ARG A 136 3.49 -4.52 2.72
C ARG A 136 4.52 -5.64 2.80
N ALA A 137 4.66 -6.22 4.00
CA ALA A 137 5.39 -7.47 4.26
C ALA A 137 6.83 -7.57 3.72
N VAL A 138 7.62 -6.46 3.72
CA VAL A 138 8.98 -6.48 3.16
C VAL A 138 10.04 -6.86 4.20
N MET A 139 9.93 -6.36 5.44
CA MET A 139 10.93 -6.57 6.50
C MET A 139 10.35 -6.26 7.88
N PRO A 140 11.08 -6.53 8.99
CA PRO A 140 10.67 -6.14 10.34
C PRO A 140 10.42 -4.64 10.48
N LEU A 141 9.50 -4.25 11.38
CA LEU A 141 9.07 -2.87 11.57
C LEU A 141 10.23 -1.92 11.92
N ALA A 142 11.15 -2.36 12.78
CA ALA A 142 12.29 -1.56 13.19
C ALA A 142 13.23 -1.21 12.03
N ASP A 143 13.44 -2.15 11.11
CA ASP A 143 14.27 -1.93 9.93
C ASP A 143 13.59 -0.98 8.96
N LEU A 144 12.27 -1.13 8.76
CA LEU A 144 11.49 -0.18 7.97
C LEU A 144 11.58 1.24 8.51
N VAL A 145 11.33 1.44 9.81
CA VAL A 145 11.42 2.75 10.47
C VAL A 145 12.80 3.37 10.26
N LYS A 146 13.88 2.58 10.42
CA LYS A 146 15.25 3.04 10.22
C LYS A 146 15.51 3.51 8.80
N ILE A 147 15.08 2.74 7.80
CA ILE A 147 15.30 3.04 6.38
C ILE A 147 14.51 4.26 5.94
N VAL A 148 13.21 4.34 6.30
CA VAL A 148 12.30 5.36 5.78
C VAL A 148 12.41 6.70 6.51
N ARG A 149 13.03 6.75 7.70
CA ARG A 149 13.11 7.96 8.53
C ARG A 149 13.63 9.18 7.76
N LYS A 150 14.61 8.99 6.89
CA LYS A 150 15.17 10.05 6.05
C LYS A 150 14.17 10.61 5.04
N ASN A 151 13.21 9.78 4.61
CA ASN A 151 12.22 10.08 3.59
C ASN A 151 10.91 10.67 4.15
N ILE A 152 10.77 10.83 5.47
CA ILE A 152 9.57 11.46 6.05
C ILE A 152 9.78 12.97 6.13
N LYS A 153 8.80 13.76 5.67
CA LYS A 153 8.77 15.21 5.82
C LYS A 153 8.58 15.62 7.29
N SER A 154 9.11 16.79 7.67
CA SER A 154 8.89 17.38 9.00
C SER A 154 7.49 17.97 9.15
N ASP A 155 7.01 18.64 8.10
CA ASP A 155 5.73 19.36 8.13
C ASP A 155 4.58 18.44 7.75
N SER A 156 3.57 18.36 8.59
CA SER A 156 2.39 17.53 8.40
C SER A 156 1.14 18.37 8.17
N HIS A 157 0.34 18.01 7.17
CA HIS A 157 -0.96 18.63 6.88
C HIS A 157 -2.14 17.65 6.97
N ASN A 158 -1.85 16.38 7.17
CA ASN A 158 -2.86 15.33 7.39
C ASN A 158 -3.35 15.30 8.84
N ALA A 159 -4.44 14.59 9.10
CA ALA A 159 -4.94 14.38 10.46
C ALA A 159 -3.96 13.56 11.33
N TYR A 160 -3.28 12.60 10.70
CA TYR A 160 -2.17 11.86 11.31
C TYR A 160 -0.85 12.58 11.04
N PRO A 161 0.07 12.66 12.02
CA PRO A 161 1.44 13.08 11.76
C PRO A 161 2.09 12.24 10.66
N ASN A 162 3.07 12.79 9.96
CA ASN A 162 3.79 12.06 8.94
C ASN A 162 4.48 10.81 9.50
N GLY A 163 4.50 9.72 8.75
CA GLY A 163 5.05 8.46 9.27
C GLY A 163 4.98 7.28 8.34
N LEU A 164 5.16 6.11 8.93
CA LEU A 164 5.15 4.82 8.27
C LEU A 164 3.82 4.10 8.53
N ILE A 165 3.22 3.55 7.48
CA ILE A 165 2.02 2.72 7.57
C ILE A 165 2.33 1.35 6.95
N CYS A 166 2.22 0.28 7.73
CA CYS A 166 2.54 -1.07 7.27
C CYS A 166 1.32 -1.98 7.29
N LEU A 167 1.18 -2.78 6.24
CA LEU A 167 0.33 -3.96 6.24
C LEU A 167 1.14 -5.15 6.74
N LYS A 168 0.72 -5.73 7.83
CA LYS A 168 1.40 -6.83 8.53
C LYS A 168 0.44 -7.99 8.79
N GLY A 169 0.99 -9.17 9.08
CA GLY A 169 0.22 -10.36 9.46
C GLY A 169 0.92 -11.15 10.57
N GLY A 170 0.15 -12.00 11.25
CA GLY A 170 0.62 -12.84 12.34
C GLY A 170 0.87 -12.09 13.66
N GLU A 171 1.69 -12.67 14.51
CA GLU A 171 2.02 -12.09 15.81
C GLU A 171 3.04 -10.95 15.67
N LEU A 172 2.64 -9.73 16.04
CA LEU A 172 3.46 -8.53 15.92
C LEU A 172 3.89 -7.94 17.26
N GLN A 173 3.57 -8.59 18.37
CA GLN A 173 3.84 -8.04 19.72
C GLN A 173 5.29 -7.61 19.89
N HIS A 174 6.24 -8.45 19.46
CA HIS A 174 7.67 -8.14 19.56
C HIS A 174 8.10 -7.00 18.64
N GLU A 175 7.51 -6.89 17.43
CA GLU A 175 7.83 -5.81 16.49
C GLU A 175 7.26 -4.46 16.95
N ILE A 176 6.08 -4.46 17.57
CA ILE A 176 5.38 -3.24 18.00
C ILE A 176 5.88 -2.76 19.36
N LEU A 177 6.39 -3.65 20.21
CA LEU A 177 6.80 -3.32 21.58
C LEU A 177 7.70 -2.06 21.70
N PRO A 178 8.71 -1.84 20.84
CA PRO A 178 9.52 -0.62 20.90
C PRO A 178 8.73 0.66 20.58
N TYR A 179 7.59 0.54 19.91
CA TYR A 179 6.75 1.65 19.43
C TYR A 179 5.42 1.75 20.15
N ARG A 180 5.14 0.91 21.17
CA ARG A 180 3.84 0.76 21.85
C ARG A 180 3.20 2.06 22.35
N ASN A 181 4.02 3.07 22.67
CA ASN A 181 3.53 4.35 23.19
C ASN A 181 3.20 5.38 22.08
N ILE A 182 3.52 5.07 20.83
CA ILE A 182 3.36 5.99 19.70
C ILE A 182 2.69 5.36 18.48
N ALA A 183 2.71 4.04 18.37
CA ALA A 183 2.12 3.31 17.24
C ALA A 183 0.63 3.11 17.44
N ASP A 184 -0.14 3.27 16.37
CA ASP A 184 -1.53 2.84 16.29
C ASP A 184 -1.64 1.56 15.47
N THR A 185 -2.59 0.69 15.83
CA THR A 185 -2.83 -0.58 15.14
C THR A 185 -4.32 -0.81 14.95
N ILE A 186 -4.71 -1.22 13.74
CA ILE A 186 -6.07 -1.71 13.45
C ILE A 186 -5.97 -3.19 13.06
N GLU A 187 -6.72 -4.03 13.77
CA GLU A 187 -7.00 -5.41 13.35
C GLU A 187 -7.94 -5.37 12.15
N LEU A 188 -7.53 -5.91 11.00
CA LEU A 188 -8.36 -5.81 9.78
C LEU A 188 -9.65 -6.64 9.87
N CYS A 189 -9.70 -7.66 10.70
CA CYS A 189 -10.94 -8.38 11.00
C CYS A 189 -12.00 -7.54 11.74
N SER A 190 -11.65 -6.38 12.27
CA SER A 190 -12.63 -5.44 12.84
C SER A 190 -13.35 -4.60 11.78
N VAL A 191 -12.84 -4.57 10.56
CA VAL A 191 -13.35 -3.76 9.45
C VAL A 191 -13.66 -4.54 8.17
N PHE A 192 -13.17 -5.78 8.07
CA PHE A 192 -13.44 -6.73 6.98
C PHE A 192 -13.88 -8.07 7.58
N GLU A 193 -14.88 -8.71 6.97
CA GLU A 193 -15.50 -9.94 7.50
C GLU A 193 -14.80 -11.23 7.03
N GLU A 194 -14.00 -11.14 5.96
CA GLU A 194 -13.38 -12.29 5.33
C GLU A 194 -12.33 -12.94 6.25
N GLU A 195 -12.30 -14.27 6.25
CA GLU A 195 -11.41 -15.11 7.08
C GLU A 195 -9.92 -14.72 6.94
N TYR A 196 -9.52 -14.32 5.74
CA TYR A 196 -8.15 -13.89 5.45
C TYR A 196 -7.65 -12.76 6.35
N PHE A 197 -8.55 -11.90 6.83
CA PHE A 197 -8.18 -10.72 7.64
C PHE A 197 -8.03 -10.99 9.13
N LYS A 198 -8.32 -12.20 9.63
CA LYS A 198 -8.22 -12.53 11.07
C LYS A 198 -6.86 -12.23 11.68
N GLU A 199 -5.81 -12.46 10.91
CA GLU A 199 -4.43 -12.22 11.36
C GLU A 199 -3.76 -11.02 10.66
N LYS A 200 -4.53 -10.18 9.96
CA LYS A 200 -3.99 -9.02 9.23
C LYS A 200 -4.23 -7.74 10.00
N LYS A 201 -3.22 -6.87 9.94
CA LYS A 201 -3.20 -5.61 10.69
C LYS A 201 -2.66 -4.48 9.84
N VAL A 202 -3.15 -3.27 10.09
CA VAL A 202 -2.47 -2.02 9.71
C VAL A 202 -1.76 -1.49 10.93
N VAL A 203 -0.48 -1.21 10.80
CA VAL A 203 0.35 -0.61 11.86
C VAL A 203 0.84 0.73 11.36
N TYR A 204 0.55 1.78 12.11
CA TYR A 204 1.05 3.12 11.86
C TYR A 204 2.08 3.51 12.93
N VAL A 205 3.19 4.10 12.49
CA VAL A 205 4.23 4.64 13.37
C VAL A 205 4.53 6.08 12.95
N PRO A 206 4.23 7.08 13.78
CA PRO A 206 4.62 8.46 13.52
C PRO A 206 6.15 8.60 13.54
N ILE A 207 6.69 9.36 12.60
CA ILE A 207 8.13 9.61 12.52
C ILE A 207 8.37 11.12 12.60
N VAL A 208 8.57 11.60 13.82
CA VAL A 208 8.89 13.01 14.07
C VAL A 208 10.40 13.21 13.91
N LYS A 209 10.80 14.14 13.03
CA LYS A 209 12.18 14.61 12.96
C LYS A 209 12.38 15.65 14.08
N ARG A 210 13.28 15.37 14.99
CA ARG A 210 13.75 16.35 15.98
C ARG A 210 14.75 17.30 15.33
#